data_dfb8213529cab54d4cdd4089a18676ea
#
_entry.id   dfb8213529cab54d4cdd4089a18676ea
#
_cell.length_a   1.000
_cell.length_b   1.000
_cell.length_c   1.000
_cell.angle_alpha   90.00
_cell.angle_beta   90.00
_cell.angle_gamma   90.00
#
_symmetry.space_group_name_H-M   'P 1'
#
loop_
_entity.id
_entity.type
_entity.pdbx_description
1 polymer ?
#
loop_
_entity_poly.entity_id
_entity_poly.type
_entity_poly.pdbx_seq_one_letter_code
_entity_poly.pdbx_strand_id
1 'polypeptide(L)'
;MKTLRVALMLVILCAAAYPQTQDLGLGAFANEKGPILLAVDAGQVMADLKSPYCLFILYMATKQGNRNVVVDRNDVTMVYKGQEYKMPSLEELRKDYPGEIRDVDFYRHLAKAGIISSWIRLYEFPTRTDFFPVLGANSPLPVDQGSMTGAIGFRTKCYFKNPGLERGDKLTIKVRDKKNPDITGEVEVTIK
;
A
#
# COMPACT_ATOMS: atom_id res chain seq x y z
N MET A 1 29.68 39.40 -5.77
CA MET A 1 28.20 39.38 -5.67
C MET A 1 27.49 38.53 -6.73
N LYS A 2 28.10 38.15 -7.87
CA LYS A 2 27.47 37.28 -8.90
C LYS A 2 27.46 35.81 -8.56
N THR A 3 28.41 35.29 -7.79
CA THR A 3 28.54 33.88 -7.39
C THR A 3 27.50 33.46 -6.34
N LEU A 4 27.01 34.39 -5.51
CA LEU A 4 26.00 34.07 -4.49
C LEU A 4 24.60 33.82 -5.07
N ARG A 5 24.29 34.44 -6.21
CA ARG A 5 22.98 34.25 -6.89
C ARG A 5 22.86 32.91 -7.61
N VAL A 6 23.95 32.32 -8.08
CA VAL A 6 23.95 31.03 -8.74
C VAL A 6 23.77 29.88 -7.73
N ALA A 7 24.34 30.01 -6.52
CA ALA A 7 24.16 29.00 -5.46
C ALA A 7 22.71 28.96 -4.94
N LEU A 8 22.01 30.10 -4.90
CA LEU A 8 20.62 30.17 -4.46
C LEU A 8 19.65 29.55 -5.48
N MET A 9 19.94 29.61 -6.79
CA MET A 9 19.14 28.97 -7.83
C MET A 9 19.29 27.46 -7.85
N LEU A 10 20.44 26.92 -7.48
CA LEU A 10 20.65 25.45 -7.43
C LEU A 10 19.91 24.78 -6.27
N VAL A 11 19.68 25.49 -5.18
CA VAL A 11 18.95 24.96 -4.01
C VAL A 11 17.43 24.84 -4.29
N ILE A 12 16.88 25.64 -5.19
CA ILE A 12 15.43 25.62 -5.52
C ILE A 12 15.10 24.49 -6.50
N LEU A 13 16.06 23.94 -7.23
CA LEU A 13 15.84 22.83 -8.19
C LEU A 13 15.85 21.44 -7.54
N CYS A 14 16.19 21.33 -6.27
CA CYS A 14 16.01 20.12 -5.47
C CYS A 14 14.65 20.03 -4.77
N ALA A 15 13.64 20.76 -5.25
CA ALA A 15 12.26 20.49 -4.88
C ALA A 15 11.95 19.05 -5.36
N ALA A 16 12.02 18.12 -4.43
CA ALA A 16 11.78 16.72 -4.62
C ALA A 16 10.54 16.56 -5.52
N ALA A 17 10.71 15.90 -6.65
CA ALA A 17 9.58 15.41 -7.43
C ALA A 17 8.87 14.37 -6.56
N TYR A 18 7.99 14.83 -5.67
CA TYR A 18 7.13 13.95 -4.90
C TYR A 18 6.38 13.06 -5.92
N PRO A 19 6.37 11.77 -5.71
CA PRO A 19 5.62 10.88 -6.58
C PRO A 19 4.16 11.36 -6.56
N GLN A 20 3.69 11.79 -7.73
CA GLN A 20 2.35 12.33 -7.84
C GLN A 20 1.34 11.20 -7.72
N THR A 21 0.78 11.03 -6.53
CA THR A 21 -0.34 10.14 -6.31
C THR A 21 -1.57 10.66 -7.03
N GLN A 22 -2.26 9.77 -7.72
CA GLN A 22 -3.55 10.01 -8.34
C GLN A 22 -4.65 9.56 -7.39
N ASP A 23 -5.59 10.43 -7.09
CA ASP A 23 -6.82 10.10 -6.38
C ASP A 23 -7.84 9.54 -7.40
N LEU A 24 -8.21 8.28 -7.23
CA LEU A 24 -9.16 7.58 -8.09
C LEU A 24 -10.62 7.72 -7.64
N GLY A 25 -10.86 8.38 -6.50
CA GLY A 25 -12.17 8.47 -5.86
C GLY A 25 -12.46 7.29 -4.91
N LEU A 26 -13.55 7.43 -4.13
CA LEU A 26 -14.06 6.42 -3.18
C LEU A 26 -13.00 5.80 -2.23
N GLY A 27 -11.95 6.57 -1.90
CA GLY A 27 -10.89 6.11 -1.01
C GLY A 27 -9.77 5.33 -1.70
N ALA A 28 -9.77 5.27 -3.03
CA ALA A 28 -8.71 4.62 -3.79
C ALA A 28 -7.67 5.65 -4.31
N PHE A 29 -6.40 5.30 -4.18
CA PHE A 29 -5.26 6.12 -4.57
C PHE A 29 -4.24 5.27 -5.32
N ALA A 30 -3.53 5.86 -6.27
CA ALA A 30 -2.55 5.13 -7.04
C ALA A 30 -1.33 5.97 -7.44
N ASN A 31 -0.20 5.30 -7.60
CA ASN A 31 1.01 5.88 -8.16
C ASN A 31 1.67 4.91 -9.14
N GLU A 32 1.82 5.37 -10.39
CA GLU A 32 2.46 4.60 -11.46
C GLU A 32 3.89 5.07 -11.80
N LYS A 33 4.41 6.09 -11.11
CA LYS A 33 5.68 6.71 -11.51
C LYS A 33 6.91 5.94 -11.06
N GLY A 34 6.78 5.15 -9.98
CA GLY A 34 7.88 4.33 -9.46
C GLY A 34 8.12 3.03 -10.24
N PRO A 35 9.19 2.31 -9.91
CA PRO A 35 9.46 0.97 -10.44
C PRO A 35 8.43 -0.06 -9.96
N ILE A 36 7.84 0.14 -8.79
CA ILE A 36 6.66 -0.57 -8.30
C ILE A 36 5.44 0.31 -8.51
N LEU A 37 4.48 -0.18 -9.29
CA LEU A 37 3.14 0.36 -9.38
C LEU A 37 2.40 0.01 -8.10
N LEU A 38 1.85 0.98 -7.43
CA LEU A 38 1.12 0.77 -6.19
C LEU A 38 -0.23 1.47 -6.24
N ALA A 39 -1.30 0.71 -6.01
CA ALA A 39 -2.60 1.27 -5.72
C ALA A 39 -3.05 0.83 -4.33
N VAL A 40 -3.71 1.74 -3.62
CA VAL A 40 -4.16 1.59 -2.24
C VAL A 40 -5.64 1.89 -2.17
N ASP A 41 -6.42 0.94 -1.64
CA ASP A 41 -7.78 1.17 -1.23
C ASP A 41 -7.81 1.38 0.29
N ALA A 42 -8.22 2.58 0.69
CA ALA A 42 -8.37 3.03 2.07
C ALA A 42 -9.85 3.16 2.49
N GLY A 43 -10.79 2.64 1.69
CA GLY A 43 -12.22 2.79 1.93
C GLY A 43 -12.65 2.29 3.30
N GLN A 44 -12.08 1.18 3.79
CA GLN A 44 -12.39 0.65 5.12
C GLN A 44 -11.90 1.57 6.25
N VAL A 45 -10.69 2.12 6.11
CA VAL A 45 -10.15 3.08 7.09
C VAL A 45 -11.05 4.30 7.18
N MET A 46 -11.50 4.81 6.03
CA MET A 46 -12.38 5.99 5.96
C MET A 46 -13.78 5.71 6.52
N ALA A 47 -14.25 4.47 6.44
CA ALA A 47 -15.54 4.05 6.99
C ALA A 47 -15.51 3.88 8.51
N ASP A 48 -14.37 3.49 9.09
CA ASP A 48 -14.21 3.25 10.53
C ASP A 48 -12.86 3.74 11.06
N LEU A 49 -12.76 5.05 11.28
CA LEU A 49 -11.57 5.70 11.83
C LEU A 49 -11.30 5.33 13.30
N LYS A 50 -12.28 4.74 14.00
CA LYS A 50 -12.12 4.34 15.41
C LYS A 50 -11.63 2.90 15.56
N SER A 51 -11.51 2.15 14.46
CA SER A 51 -10.95 0.82 14.49
C SER A 51 -9.54 0.83 15.08
N PRO A 52 -9.17 -0.14 15.94
CA PRO A 52 -7.80 -0.23 16.50
C PRO A 52 -6.75 -0.52 15.43
N TYR A 53 -7.16 -1.01 14.25
CA TYR A 53 -6.30 -1.26 13.12
C TYR A 53 -6.85 -0.61 11.84
N CYS A 54 -5.95 -0.06 11.06
CA CYS A 54 -6.21 0.45 9.71
C CYS A 54 -6.06 -0.70 8.71
N LEU A 55 -7.12 -1.07 8.01
CA LEU A 55 -7.09 -2.03 6.91
C LEU A 55 -6.95 -1.30 5.58
N PHE A 56 -5.87 -1.57 4.87
CA PHE A 56 -5.67 -1.16 3.48
C PHE A 56 -5.64 -2.39 2.57
N ILE A 57 -6.16 -2.24 1.35
CA ILE A 57 -5.96 -3.24 0.31
C ILE A 57 -4.97 -2.67 -0.69
N LEU A 58 -3.86 -3.38 -0.88
CA LEU A 58 -2.80 -2.99 -1.80
C LEU A 58 -2.86 -3.82 -3.07
N TYR A 59 -2.67 -3.16 -4.19
CA TYR A 59 -2.49 -3.75 -5.51
C TYR A 59 -1.11 -3.34 -5.99
N MET A 60 -0.25 -4.30 -6.25
CA MET A 60 1.15 -4.09 -6.59
C MET A 60 1.50 -4.77 -7.90
N ALA A 61 2.21 -4.05 -8.78
CA ALA A 61 2.76 -4.57 -10.01
C ALA A 61 4.12 -3.90 -10.30
N THR A 62 4.86 -4.37 -11.27
CA THR A 62 6.18 -3.82 -11.59
C THR A 62 6.31 -3.45 -13.06
N LYS A 63 7.01 -2.35 -13.36
CA LYS A 63 7.45 -1.97 -14.71
C LYS A 63 8.81 -2.57 -15.07
N GLN A 64 9.42 -3.36 -14.19
CA GLN A 64 10.78 -3.89 -14.37
C GLN A 64 10.89 -5.01 -15.43
N GLY A 65 9.91 -5.09 -16.34
CA GLY A 65 9.90 -6.10 -17.42
C GLY A 65 9.92 -7.53 -16.84
N ASN A 66 10.90 -8.33 -17.23
CA ASN A 66 11.01 -9.73 -16.79
C ASN A 66 11.67 -9.89 -15.42
N ARG A 67 12.01 -8.81 -14.72
CA ARG A 67 12.59 -8.88 -13.38
C ARG A 67 11.53 -9.27 -12.38
N ASN A 68 11.84 -10.30 -11.58
CA ASN A 68 11.02 -10.69 -10.45
C ASN A 68 11.29 -9.73 -9.27
N VAL A 69 10.26 -8.98 -8.86
CA VAL A 69 10.26 -8.14 -7.67
C VAL A 69 9.53 -8.89 -6.56
N VAL A 70 10.18 -9.02 -5.41
CA VAL A 70 9.65 -9.73 -4.24
C VAL A 70 9.43 -8.73 -3.12
N VAL A 71 8.22 -8.66 -2.62
CA VAL A 71 7.86 -7.83 -1.47
C VAL A 71 7.66 -8.73 -0.26
N ASP A 72 8.46 -8.51 0.77
CA ASP A 72 8.26 -9.13 2.08
C ASP A 72 7.24 -8.30 2.88
N ARG A 73 6.50 -8.95 3.73
CA ARG A 73 5.53 -8.29 4.62
C ARG A 73 6.17 -7.18 5.46
N ASN A 74 7.41 -7.37 5.88
CA ASN A 74 8.17 -6.38 6.65
C ASN A 74 8.68 -5.20 5.82
N ASP A 75 8.60 -5.29 4.49
CA ASP A 75 8.98 -4.25 3.54
C ASP A 75 7.79 -3.38 3.10
N VAL A 76 6.62 -3.60 3.70
CA VAL A 76 5.44 -2.75 3.55
C VAL A 76 5.24 -1.95 4.83
N THR A 77 5.24 -0.62 4.71
CA THR A 77 5.15 0.28 5.85
C THR A 77 4.15 1.40 5.60
N MET A 78 3.57 1.92 6.67
CA MET A 78 2.75 3.13 6.68
C MET A 78 3.55 4.24 7.37
N VAL A 79 3.68 5.39 6.72
CA VAL A 79 4.32 6.58 7.32
C VAL A 79 3.25 7.61 7.62
N TYR A 80 3.15 8.03 8.86
CA TYR A 80 2.22 9.06 9.30
C TYR A 80 2.91 10.03 10.25
N LYS A 81 2.81 11.33 9.98
CA LYS A 81 3.47 12.40 10.73
C LYS A 81 4.97 12.16 10.97
N GLY A 82 5.65 11.58 9.97
CA GLY A 82 7.09 11.27 10.03
C GLY A 82 7.44 9.98 10.77
N GLN A 83 6.48 9.31 11.39
CA GLN A 83 6.67 8.03 12.07
C GLN A 83 6.33 6.87 11.13
N GLU A 84 7.19 5.84 11.12
CA GLU A 84 6.98 4.61 10.36
C GLU A 84 6.28 3.55 11.21
N TYR A 85 5.22 2.96 10.65
CA TYR A 85 4.42 1.88 11.24
C TYR A 85 4.61 0.61 10.43
N LYS A 86 4.94 -0.48 11.10
CA LYS A 86 5.01 -1.82 10.51
C LYS A 86 3.72 -2.57 10.70
N MET A 87 3.48 -3.55 9.85
CA MET A 87 2.37 -4.48 10.02
C MET A 87 2.57 -5.33 11.29
N PRO A 88 1.51 -5.62 12.05
CA PRO A 88 1.59 -6.52 13.21
C PRO A 88 1.87 -7.95 12.74
N SER A 89 2.31 -8.80 13.64
CA SER A 89 2.27 -10.24 13.39
C SER A 89 0.82 -10.73 13.30
N LEU A 90 0.63 -11.91 12.72
CA LEU A 90 -0.70 -12.51 12.63
C LEU A 90 -1.28 -12.82 14.03
N GLU A 91 -0.41 -13.20 14.97
CA GLU A 91 -0.78 -13.49 16.35
C GLU A 91 -1.22 -12.22 17.08
N GLU A 92 -0.45 -11.13 16.97
CA GLU A 92 -0.81 -9.82 17.53
C GLU A 92 -2.13 -9.32 16.98
N LEU A 93 -2.31 -9.37 15.64
CA LEU A 93 -3.57 -8.92 15.03
C LEU A 93 -4.76 -9.69 15.60
N ARG A 94 -4.68 -11.02 15.64
CA ARG A 94 -5.77 -11.88 16.10
C ARG A 94 -6.10 -11.70 17.58
N LYS A 95 -5.10 -11.44 18.38
CA LYS A 95 -5.27 -11.16 19.81
C LYS A 95 -6.00 -9.84 20.06
N ASP A 96 -5.62 -8.81 19.30
CA ASP A 96 -6.03 -7.44 19.58
C ASP A 96 -7.20 -6.96 18.71
N TYR A 97 -7.53 -7.70 17.62
CA TYR A 97 -8.52 -7.28 16.64
C TYR A 97 -9.48 -8.41 16.23
N PRO A 98 -10.63 -8.54 16.90
CA PRO A 98 -11.64 -9.54 16.54
C PRO A 98 -12.41 -9.23 15.23
N GLY A 99 -12.17 -8.06 14.62
CA GLY A 99 -12.88 -7.58 13.42
C GLY A 99 -12.47 -8.26 12.12
N GLU A 100 -11.43 -9.11 12.12
CA GLU A 100 -10.87 -9.74 10.92
C GLU A 100 -11.92 -10.46 10.05
N ILE A 101 -12.95 -11.07 10.65
CA ILE A 101 -14.01 -11.78 9.92
C ILE A 101 -14.85 -10.80 9.07
N ARG A 102 -15.20 -9.64 9.60
CA ARG A 102 -15.94 -8.60 8.85
C ARG A 102 -15.11 -8.05 7.69
N ASP A 103 -13.82 -7.91 7.90
CA ASP A 103 -12.89 -7.39 6.90
C ASP A 103 -12.76 -8.30 5.69
N VAL A 104 -12.96 -9.60 5.88
CA VAL A 104 -12.98 -10.57 4.78
C VAL A 104 -14.16 -10.35 3.86
N ASP A 105 -15.34 -10.15 4.43
CA ASP A 105 -16.54 -9.92 3.64
C ASP A 105 -16.44 -8.57 2.90
N PHE A 106 -15.91 -7.56 3.56
CA PHE A 106 -15.61 -6.28 2.95
C PHE A 106 -14.61 -6.41 1.79
N TYR A 107 -13.51 -7.13 2.01
CA TYR A 107 -12.51 -7.41 0.96
C TYR A 107 -13.11 -8.12 -0.25
N ARG A 108 -14.01 -9.09 -0.03
CA ARG A 108 -14.73 -9.79 -1.10
C ARG A 108 -15.65 -8.86 -1.89
N HIS A 109 -16.28 -7.89 -1.23
CA HIS A 109 -17.17 -6.91 -1.87
C HIS A 109 -16.38 -5.88 -2.68
N LEU A 110 -15.30 -5.34 -2.15
CA LEU A 110 -14.42 -4.40 -2.86
C LEU A 110 -13.75 -5.02 -4.08
N ALA A 111 -13.36 -6.28 -4.01
CA ALA A 111 -12.82 -6.99 -5.16
C ALA A 111 -13.79 -7.04 -6.35
N LYS A 112 -15.09 -6.87 -6.10
CA LYS A 112 -16.15 -6.78 -7.13
C LYS A 112 -16.44 -5.34 -7.59
N ALA A 113 -16.10 -4.33 -6.79
CA ALA A 113 -16.47 -2.94 -7.07
C ALA A 113 -15.66 -2.28 -8.21
N GLY A 114 -14.56 -2.86 -8.63
CA GLY A 114 -13.93 -2.58 -9.91
C GLY A 114 -13.23 -1.23 -10.10
N ILE A 115 -13.17 -0.35 -9.09
CA ILE A 115 -12.59 0.99 -9.27
C ILE A 115 -11.10 0.90 -9.60
N ILE A 116 -10.36 0.10 -8.85
CA ILE A 116 -8.93 -0.12 -9.09
C ILE A 116 -8.73 -0.99 -10.33
N SER A 117 -9.59 -1.97 -10.58
CA SER A 117 -9.49 -2.85 -11.74
C SER A 117 -9.72 -2.12 -13.07
N SER A 118 -10.51 -1.05 -13.09
CA SER A 118 -10.68 -0.21 -14.29
C SER A 118 -9.42 0.61 -14.60
N TRP A 119 -8.65 0.96 -13.60
CA TRP A 119 -7.41 1.70 -13.72
C TRP A 119 -6.23 0.81 -14.15
N ILE A 120 -6.17 -0.44 -13.65
CA ILE A 120 -5.05 -1.36 -13.92
C ILE A 120 -5.49 -2.46 -14.89
N ARG A 121 -5.97 -2.09 -16.08
CA ARG A 121 -6.42 -3.05 -17.12
C ARG A 121 -5.30 -3.93 -17.68
N LEU A 122 -4.04 -3.54 -17.53
CA LEU A 122 -2.89 -4.22 -18.12
C LEU A 122 -2.24 -5.24 -17.18
N TYR A 123 -2.72 -5.35 -15.91
CA TYR A 123 -2.11 -6.20 -14.90
C TYR A 123 -3.10 -7.19 -14.33
N GLU A 124 -2.64 -8.40 -14.08
CA GLU A 124 -3.39 -9.44 -13.40
C GLU A 124 -2.96 -9.52 -11.94
N PHE A 125 -3.94 -9.63 -11.04
CA PHE A 125 -3.70 -9.72 -9.59
C PHE A 125 -4.29 -11.04 -9.06
N PRO A 126 -3.58 -12.17 -9.19
CA PRO A 126 -4.04 -13.43 -8.64
C PRO A 126 -4.22 -13.32 -7.12
N THR A 127 -5.33 -13.84 -6.61
CA THR A 127 -5.77 -13.67 -5.21
C THR A 127 -5.00 -14.49 -4.18
N ARG A 128 -3.95 -15.19 -4.56
CA ARG A 128 -3.27 -16.18 -3.71
C ARG A 128 -2.19 -15.63 -2.78
N THR A 129 -1.81 -14.36 -2.94
CA THR A 129 -0.83 -13.73 -2.05
C THR A 129 -1.59 -13.03 -0.93
N ASP A 130 -1.65 -13.62 0.25
CA ASP A 130 -2.37 -13.06 1.38
C ASP A 130 -1.48 -13.06 2.63
N PHE A 131 -1.04 -11.89 3.04
CA PHE A 131 -0.25 -11.69 4.25
C PHE A 131 -1.07 -11.97 5.54
N PHE A 132 -2.38 -11.82 5.44
CA PHE A 132 -3.31 -12.07 6.53
C PHE A 132 -4.46 -12.96 6.02
N PRO A 133 -4.23 -14.28 5.90
CA PRO A 133 -5.25 -15.20 5.42
C PRO A 133 -6.41 -15.29 6.40
N VAL A 134 -7.58 -15.53 5.84
CA VAL A 134 -8.78 -15.80 6.64
C VAL A 134 -8.62 -17.08 7.43
N LEU A 135 -9.08 -17.06 8.68
CA LEU A 135 -9.15 -18.28 9.50
C LEU A 135 -10.29 -19.20 9.03
N GLY A 136 -9.97 -20.47 8.84
CA GLY A 136 -10.94 -21.52 8.54
C GLY A 136 -10.24 -22.82 8.12
N ALA A 137 -10.96 -23.94 8.14
CA ALA A 137 -10.40 -25.27 7.86
C ALA A 137 -9.72 -25.37 6.47
N ASN A 138 -10.09 -24.50 5.52
CA ASN A 138 -9.54 -24.45 4.16
C ASN A 138 -8.77 -23.15 3.89
N SER A 139 -8.31 -22.46 4.92
CA SER A 139 -7.55 -21.22 4.73
C SER A 139 -6.17 -21.53 4.16
N PRO A 140 -5.69 -20.74 3.20
CA PRO A 140 -4.30 -20.84 2.79
C PRO A 140 -3.39 -20.53 3.97
N LEU A 141 -2.22 -21.17 3.99
CA LEU A 141 -1.18 -20.80 4.96
C LEU A 141 -0.79 -19.32 4.77
N PRO A 142 -0.47 -18.59 5.84
CA PRO A 142 0.05 -17.24 5.72
C PRO A 142 1.32 -17.25 4.89
N VAL A 143 1.42 -16.29 3.98
CA VAL A 143 2.62 -16.08 3.18
C VAL A 143 3.24 -14.75 3.58
N ASP A 144 4.54 -14.75 3.84
CA ASP A 144 5.26 -13.53 4.22
C ASP A 144 5.75 -12.75 3.01
N GLN A 145 5.64 -13.31 1.81
CA GLN A 145 6.19 -12.71 0.58
C GLN A 145 5.20 -12.83 -0.57
N GLY A 146 5.10 -11.74 -1.34
CA GLY A 146 4.46 -11.71 -2.63
C GLY A 146 5.48 -11.43 -3.73
N SER A 147 5.25 -11.96 -4.92
CA SER A 147 6.10 -11.69 -6.08
C SER A 147 5.31 -11.14 -7.25
N MET A 148 5.97 -10.30 -8.05
CA MET A 148 5.42 -9.71 -9.26
C MET A 148 6.45 -9.73 -10.38
N THR A 149 5.98 -10.01 -11.60
CA THR A 149 6.83 -10.08 -12.79
C THR A 149 6.02 -9.68 -14.02
N GLY A 150 6.50 -8.72 -14.79
CA GLY A 150 5.81 -8.24 -15.98
C GLY A 150 4.39 -7.76 -15.66
N ALA A 151 3.38 -8.31 -16.37
CA ALA A 151 1.98 -7.95 -16.16
C ALA A 151 1.32 -8.65 -14.96
N ILE A 152 2.03 -9.59 -14.31
CA ILE A 152 1.49 -10.33 -13.16
C ILE A 152 1.93 -9.66 -11.87
N GLY A 153 0.97 -9.07 -11.20
CA GLY A 153 1.12 -8.47 -9.87
C GLY A 153 0.44 -9.30 -8.79
N PHE A 154 0.30 -8.73 -7.61
CA PHE A 154 -0.51 -9.32 -6.56
C PHE A 154 -1.26 -8.25 -5.76
N ARG A 155 -2.33 -8.67 -5.13
CA ARG A 155 -3.07 -7.87 -4.16
C ARG A 155 -3.04 -8.53 -2.80
N THR A 156 -3.06 -7.72 -1.75
CA THR A 156 -3.03 -8.21 -0.38
C THR A 156 -3.74 -7.26 0.58
N LYS A 157 -4.18 -7.79 1.70
CA LYS A 157 -4.64 -7.00 2.85
C LYS A 157 -3.43 -6.62 3.69
N CYS A 158 -3.39 -5.37 4.13
CA CYS A 158 -2.38 -4.85 5.05
C CYS A 158 -3.05 -4.21 6.25
N TYR A 159 -2.59 -4.57 7.44
CA TYR A 159 -3.06 -3.99 8.69
C TYR A 159 -1.95 -3.20 9.35
N PHE A 160 -2.30 -2.02 9.85
CA PHE A 160 -1.41 -1.21 10.67
C PHE A 160 -2.14 -0.79 11.93
N LYS A 161 -1.44 -0.77 13.06
CA LYS A 161 -2.02 -0.21 14.29
C LYS A 161 -2.44 1.23 14.03
N ASN A 162 -3.67 1.57 14.39
CA ASN A 162 -4.20 2.90 14.14
C ASN A 162 -3.49 3.94 15.02
N PRO A 163 -2.82 4.95 14.43
CA PRO A 163 -2.16 6.01 15.17
C PRO A 163 -3.12 7.13 15.67
N GLY A 164 -4.42 6.92 15.51
CA GLY A 164 -5.42 7.96 15.75
C GLY A 164 -5.64 8.84 14.53
N LEU A 165 -5.91 8.20 13.38
CA LEU A 165 -6.19 8.93 12.13
C LEU A 165 -7.48 9.72 12.22
N GLU A 166 -7.47 10.93 11.65
CA GLU A 166 -8.60 11.84 11.55
C GLU A 166 -8.86 12.21 10.07
N ARG A 167 -10.05 12.74 9.80
CA ARG A 167 -10.37 13.26 8.47
C ARG A 167 -9.47 14.45 8.13
N GLY A 168 -8.95 14.46 6.91
CA GLY A 168 -7.96 15.44 6.45
C GLY A 168 -6.51 15.00 6.62
N ASP A 169 -6.24 13.98 7.43
CA ASP A 169 -4.88 13.46 7.60
C ASP A 169 -4.32 12.88 6.30
N LYS A 170 -2.99 13.00 6.17
CA LYS A 170 -2.22 12.42 5.08
C LYS A 170 -1.25 11.40 5.63
N LEU A 171 -1.19 10.26 4.97
CA LEU A 171 -0.22 9.20 5.26
C LEU A 171 0.38 8.68 3.95
N THR A 172 1.50 7.98 4.03
CA THR A 172 2.13 7.35 2.87
C THR A 172 2.26 5.85 3.10
N ILE A 173 1.76 5.05 2.18
CA ILE A 173 2.08 3.62 2.14
C ILE A 173 3.32 3.44 1.27
N LYS A 174 4.33 2.75 1.80
CA LYS A 174 5.60 2.45 1.13
C LYS A 174 5.80 0.95 1.00
N VAL A 175 6.37 0.57 -0.13
CA VAL A 175 6.69 -0.83 -0.46
C VAL A 175 8.10 -0.87 -1.03
N ARG A 176 8.88 -1.90 -0.68
CA ARG A 176 10.25 -2.12 -1.20
C ARG A 176 10.41 -3.53 -1.75
N ASP A 177 11.29 -3.68 -2.72
CA ASP A 177 11.77 -5.01 -3.11
C ASP A 177 12.73 -5.55 -2.04
N LYS A 178 12.48 -6.77 -1.56
CA LYS A 178 13.29 -7.46 -0.56
C LYS A 178 14.76 -7.60 -0.97
N LYS A 179 15.03 -7.80 -2.27
CA LYS A 179 16.36 -8.04 -2.80
C LYS A 179 17.09 -6.75 -3.19
N ASN A 180 16.37 -5.72 -3.54
CA ASN A 180 16.93 -4.43 -3.93
C ASN A 180 16.08 -3.29 -3.32
N PRO A 181 16.49 -2.76 -2.17
CA PRO A 181 15.75 -1.71 -1.45
C PRO A 181 15.57 -0.41 -2.24
N ASP A 182 16.35 -0.18 -3.32
CA ASP A 182 16.21 0.98 -4.19
C ASP A 182 14.99 0.88 -5.11
N ILE A 183 14.44 -0.34 -5.29
CA ILE A 183 13.19 -0.57 -6.02
C ILE A 183 12.04 -0.38 -5.07
N THR A 184 11.37 0.76 -5.16
CA THR A 184 10.31 1.18 -4.26
C THR A 184 9.05 1.58 -5.02
N GLY A 185 7.92 1.54 -4.30
CA GLY A 185 6.67 2.18 -4.67
C GLY A 185 6.09 2.88 -3.46
N GLU A 186 5.47 4.04 -3.66
CA GLU A 186 4.82 4.76 -2.57
C GLU A 186 3.55 5.47 -3.06
N VAL A 187 2.56 5.55 -2.19
CA VAL A 187 1.28 6.24 -2.44
C VAL A 187 0.93 7.10 -1.24
N GLU A 188 0.66 8.38 -1.49
CA GLU A 188 0.08 9.27 -0.48
C GLU A 188 -1.43 9.06 -0.43
N VAL A 189 -1.96 8.77 0.74
CA VAL A 189 -3.39 8.59 1.03
C VAL A 189 -3.87 9.79 1.84
N THR A 190 -4.94 10.44 1.41
CA THR A 190 -5.63 11.48 2.18
C THR A 190 -6.92 10.89 2.75
N ILE A 191 -7.09 10.92 4.07
CA ILE A 191 -8.29 10.47 4.77
C ILE A 191 -9.41 11.49 4.56
N LYS A 192 -10.49 11.08 3.92
CA LYS A 192 -11.63 11.96 3.54
C LYS A 192 -12.82 11.82 4.46
#